data_26c0d15acdee4a18040750f586e684fc
#
_entry.id   26c0d15acdee4a18040750f586e684fc
#
_cell.length_a   1.000
_cell.length_b   1.000
_cell.length_c   1.000
_cell.angle_alpha   90.00
_cell.angle_beta   90.00
_cell.angle_gamma   90.00
#
_symmetry.space_group_name_H-M   'P 1'
#
loop_
_entity.id
_entity.type
_entity.pdbx_description
1 polymer ?
#
loop_
_entity_poly.entity_id
_entity_poly.type
_entity_poly.pdbx_seq_one_letter_code
_entity_poly.pdbx_strand_id
1 'polypeptide(L)' 'MIRKITPDQAAMVMGCSSQFVRIGMQRGLLEIGDAVKMSTKWTYNISPAKLAARQGMTVDQLEEEIRRS' A
#
# COMPACT_ATOMS: atom_id res chain seq x y z
N MET A 1 15.61 4.70 -1.68
CA MET A 1 14.81 3.66 -1.06
C MET A 1 13.52 4.23 -0.46
N ILE A 2 12.39 3.63 -0.75
CA ILE A 2 11.09 4.10 -0.26
C ILE A 2 10.88 3.63 1.17
N ARG A 3 10.68 4.56 2.09
CA ARG A 3 10.43 4.22 3.49
C ARG A 3 8.95 4.05 3.79
N LYS A 4 8.10 4.82 3.12
CA LYS A 4 6.69 4.83 3.42
C LYS A 4 5.89 4.98 2.13
N ILE A 5 4.88 4.12 2.00
CA ILE A 5 3.96 4.17 0.88
C ILE A 5 2.59 4.56 1.43
N THR A 6 1.96 5.55 0.81
CA THR A 6 0.61 5.97 1.20
C THR A 6 -0.42 5.05 0.55
N PRO A 7 -1.65 4.97 1.11
CA PRO A 7 -2.72 4.23 0.44
C PRO A 7 -2.99 4.72 -0.97
N ASP A 8 -2.83 6.02 -1.23
CA ASP A 8 -3.02 6.58 -2.58
C ASP A 8 -1.97 6.04 -3.55
N GLN A 9 -0.72 5.96 -3.12
CA GLN A 9 0.35 5.40 -3.94
C GLN A 9 0.13 3.92 -4.20
N ALA A 10 -0.27 3.16 -3.18
CA ALA A 10 -0.57 1.75 -3.34
C ALA A 10 -1.73 1.54 -4.31
N ALA A 11 -2.77 2.36 -4.21
CA ALA A 11 -3.92 2.28 -5.10
C ALA A 11 -3.52 2.52 -6.56
N MET A 12 -2.63 3.49 -6.79
CA MET A 12 -2.14 3.79 -8.13
C MET A 12 -1.40 2.57 -8.71
N VAL A 13 -0.52 1.97 -7.94
CA VAL A 13 0.23 0.79 -8.38
C VAL A 13 -0.70 -0.40 -8.62
N MET A 14 -1.70 -0.59 -7.77
CA MET A 14 -2.63 -1.70 -7.86
C MET A 14 -3.75 -1.47 -8.90
N GLY A 15 -3.90 -0.24 -9.39
CA GLY A 15 -4.95 0.08 -10.34
C GLY A 15 -6.34 0.11 -9.73
N CYS A 16 -6.45 0.54 -8.48
CA CYS A 16 -7.73 0.61 -7.78
C CYS A 16 -7.86 1.95 -7.05
N SER A 17 -8.97 2.14 -6.32
CA SER A 17 -9.18 3.37 -5.57
C SER A 17 -8.48 3.33 -4.21
N SER A 18 -8.15 4.50 -3.68
CA SER A 18 -7.58 4.62 -2.34
C SER A 18 -8.52 4.04 -1.30
N GLN A 19 -9.82 4.23 -1.49
CA GLN A 19 -10.82 3.70 -0.56
C GLN A 19 -10.79 2.18 -0.52
N PHE A 20 -10.62 1.54 -1.66
CA PHE A 20 -10.49 0.09 -1.74
C PHE A 20 -9.30 -0.39 -0.91
N VAL A 21 -8.16 0.31 -1.03
CA VAL A 21 -6.97 -0.05 -0.27
C VAL A 21 -7.21 0.12 1.22
N ARG A 22 -7.77 1.24 1.63
CA ARG A 22 -8.02 1.51 3.05
C ARG A 22 -8.96 0.48 3.67
N ILE A 23 -10.09 0.24 3.02
CA ILE A 23 -11.08 -0.71 3.53
C ILE A 23 -10.51 -2.13 3.55
N GLY A 24 -9.81 -2.51 2.48
CA GLY A 24 -9.19 -3.84 2.41
C GLY A 24 -8.18 -4.07 3.52
N MET A 25 -7.39 -3.05 3.85
CA MET A 25 -6.43 -3.15 4.93
C MET A 25 -7.11 -3.19 6.30
N GLN A 26 -8.15 -2.37 6.47
CA GLN A 26 -8.90 -2.35 7.73
C GLN A 26 -9.53 -3.69 8.04
N ARG A 27 -9.98 -4.40 7.02
CA ARG A 27 -10.62 -5.71 7.16
C ARG A 27 -9.64 -6.88 7.08
N GLY A 28 -8.35 -6.59 6.88
CA GLY A 28 -7.35 -7.64 6.75
C GLY A 28 -7.45 -8.45 5.48
N LEU A 29 -8.07 -7.90 4.44
CA LEU A 29 -8.23 -8.58 3.16
C LEU A 29 -7.05 -8.33 2.21
N LEU A 30 -6.31 -7.25 2.43
CA LEU A 30 -5.12 -6.92 1.65
C LEU A 30 -3.88 -7.10 2.50
N GLU A 31 -3.05 -8.07 2.15
CA GLU A 31 -1.83 -8.37 2.88
C GLU A 31 -0.66 -7.56 2.35
N ILE A 32 -0.78 -6.23 2.40
CA ILE A 32 0.30 -5.35 1.96
C ILE A 32 0.87 -4.53 3.10
N GLY A 33 0.38 -4.75 4.31
CA GLY A 33 0.83 -4.04 5.50
C GLY A 33 -0.20 -4.13 6.60
N ASP A 34 -0.14 -3.17 7.50
CA ASP A 34 -1.01 -3.12 8.68
C ASP A 34 -1.84 -1.85 8.68
N ALA A 35 -3.08 -1.97 9.15
CA ALA A 35 -3.94 -0.82 9.42
C ALA A 35 -4.31 -0.87 10.90
N VAL A 36 -4.01 0.20 11.62
CA VAL A 36 -4.25 0.27 13.06
C VAL A 36 -5.11 1.50 13.35
N LYS A 37 -6.19 1.30 14.09
CA LYS A 37 -7.04 2.40 14.51
C LYS A 37 -6.51 2.96 15.82
N MET A 38 -6.14 4.22 15.78
CA MET A 38 -5.66 4.94 16.95
C MET A 38 -6.63 6.07 17.24
N SER A 39 -7.37 5.93 18.33
CA SER A 39 -8.43 6.86 18.67
C SER A 39 -9.52 6.84 17.60
N THR A 40 -9.71 7.92 16.84
CA THR A 40 -10.70 7.97 15.77
C THR A 40 -10.06 7.90 14.38
N LYS A 41 -8.75 7.77 14.32
CA LYS A 41 -8.03 7.78 13.05
C LYS A 41 -7.38 6.44 12.76
N TRP A 42 -7.40 6.06 11.47
CA TRP A 42 -6.69 4.89 11.00
C TRP A 42 -5.29 5.29 10.53
N THR A 43 -4.31 4.49 10.92
CA THR A 43 -2.94 4.61 10.44
C THR A 43 -2.62 3.42 9.57
N TYR A 44 -2.11 3.68 8.37
CA TYR A 44 -1.78 2.63 7.40
C TYR A 44 -0.28 2.53 7.26
N ASN A 45 0.23 1.33 7.43
CA ASN A 45 1.64 1.04 7.31
C ASN A 45 1.83 0.00 6.21
N ILE A 46 2.16 0.46 5.01
CA ILE A 46 2.26 -0.41 3.84
C ILE A 46 3.70 -0.84 3.64
N SER A 47 3.91 -2.15 3.52
CA SER A 47 5.21 -2.75 3.29
C SER A 47 5.53 -2.75 1.79
N PRO A 48 6.62 -2.11 1.37
CA PRO A 48 7.02 -2.18 -0.05
C PRO A 48 7.23 -3.61 -0.53
N ALA A 49 7.84 -4.46 0.31
CA ALA A 49 8.09 -5.85 -0.07
C ALA A 49 6.79 -6.62 -0.28
N LYS A 50 5.82 -6.45 0.61
CA LYS A 50 4.54 -7.16 0.49
C LYS A 50 3.74 -6.64 -0.70
N LEU A 51 3.73 -5.34 -0.92
CA LEU A 51 3.03 -4.76 -2.07
C LEU A 51 3.65 -5.24 -3.38
N ALA A 52 4.98 -5.20 -3.48
CA ALA A 52 5.68 -5.66 -4.66
C ALA A 52 5.39 -7.13 -4.95
N ALA A 53 5.43 -7.97 -3.91
CA ALA A 53 5.15 -9.40 -4.05
C ALA A 53 3.72 -9.63 -4.56
N ARG A 54 2.76 -8.88 -4.03
CA ARG A 54 1.37 -8.99 -4.46
C ARG A 54 1.21 -8.63 -5.94
N GLN A 55 1.96 -7.64 -6.41
CA GLN A 55 1.88 -7.18 -7.79
C GLN A 55 2.80 -7.96 -8.74
N GLY A 56 3.54 -8.92 -8.21
CA GLY A 56 4.45 -9.73 -9.03
C GLY A 56 5.63 -8.94 -9.56
N MET A 57 6.10 -7.97 -8.80
CA MET A 57 7.23 -7.12 -9.20
C MET A 57 8.28 -7.08 -8.10
N THR A 58 9.46 -6.57 -8.43
CA THR A 58 10.50 -6.35 -7.43
C THR A 58 10.26 -5.03 -6.71
N VAL A 59 10.91 -4.86 -5.56
CA VAL A 59 10.81 -3.58 -4.82
C VAL A 59 11.36 -2.44 -5.68
N ASP A 60 12.41 -2.69 -6.45
CA ASP A 60 12.97 -1.67 -7.35
C ASP A 60 11.97 -1.24 -8.40
N GLN A 61 11.23 -2.19 -8.98
CA GLN A 61 10.17 -1.89 -9.94
C GLN A 61 9.04 -1.10 -9.29
N LEU A 62 8.70 -1.45 -8.06
CA LEU A 62 7.67 -0.74 -7.30
C LEU A 62 8.09 0.71 -7.07
N GLU A 63 9.32 0.94 -6.65
CA GLU A 63 9.85 2.28 -6.44
C GLU A 63 9.80 3.10 -7.72
N GLU A 64 10.13 2.48 -8.83
CA GLU A 64 10.10 3.15 -10.13
C GLU A 64 8.68 3.58 -10.51
N GLU A 65 7.70 2.69 -10.30
CA GLU A 65 6.30 3.00 -10.58
C GLU A 65 5.81 4.18 -9.74
N ILE A 66 6.16 4.22 -8.47
CA ILE A 66 5.74 5.30 -7.57
C ILE A 66 6.44 6.61 -7.96
N ARG A 67 7.71 6.53 -8.32
CA ARG A 67 8.48 7.73 -8.69
C ARG A 67 7.98 8.36 -9.98
N ARG A 68 7.44 7.56 -10.88
CA ARG A 68 6.97 8.03 -12.19
C ARG A 68 5.61 8.71 -12.16
N SER A 69 4.88 8.55 -11.07
CA SER A 69 3.53 9.12 -10.96
C SER A 69 3.52 10.56 -10.45
#